data_eb66a6800fd35556589f385ef2639f83
#
_entry.id   eb66a6800fd35556589f385ef2639f83
#
_cell.length_a   1.000
_cell.length_b   1.000
_cell.length_c   1.000
_cell.angle_alpha   90.00
_cell.angle_beta   90.00
_cell.angle_gamma   90.00
#
_symmetry.space_group_name_H-M   'P 1'
#
loop_
_entity.id
_entity.type
_entity.pdbx_description
1 polymer ?
#
loop_
_entity_poly.entity_id
_entity_poly.type
_entity_poly.pdbx_seq_one_letter_code
_entity_poly.pdbx_strand_id
1 'polypeptide(L)'
;NFKGSVYAKPGEKFAFSIGANYRKSDGFFTNATTGENVDWEEGSSVRARLVYTPSSRLTIDNSFMAGKIDQGGYAYGLYNPETGATAQVSYNDPCGYERTTISDGLSVSYNTGKHIFSSVTSWQMLDDCMTLDQDFTPASMFTLQQAQKENTFTQDFTVKRTEDGRKWQWLSGLTLFY
;
A
#
# COMPACT_ATOMS: atom_id res chain seq x y z
N ASN A 1 0.79 16.31 -9.66
CA ASN A 1 0.68 14.87 -9.77
C ASN A 1 1.25 14.42 -11.12
N PHE A 2 2.24 13.52 -11.09
CA PHE A 2 2.81 12.89 -12.28
C PHE A 2 2.63 11.38 -12.18
N LYS A 3 2.16 10.77 -13.26
CA LYS A 3 2.00 9.33 -13.35
C LYS A 3 2.41 8.87 -14.74
N GLY A 4 3.31 7.89 -14.81
CA GLY A 4 3.77 7.30 -16.06
C GLY A 4 3.92 5.79 -15.93
N SER A 5 3.67 5.07 -17.04
CA SER A 5 3.90 3.63 -17.09
C SER A 5 4.29 3.18 -18.48
N VAL A 6 5.14 2.16 -18.53
CA VAL A 6 5.59 1.50 -19.74
C VAL A 6 5.22 0.02 -19.65
N TYR A 7 4.69 -0.51 -20.74
CA TYR A 7 4.34 -1.92 -20.91
C TYR A 7 5.06 -2.44 -22.13
N ALA A 8 5.69 -3.59 -22.02
CA ALA A 8 6.35 -4.21 -23.14
C ALA A 8 6.20 -5.74 -23.11
N LYS A 9 6.17 -6.31 -24.31
CA LYS A 9 6.17 -7.75 -24.56
C LYS A 9 7.26 -8.06 -25.58
N PRO A 10 8.55 -8.14 -25.15
CA PRO A 10 9.69 -8.33 -26.05
C PRO A 10 9.77 -9.73 -26.68
N GLY A 11 8.73 -10.52 -26.56
CA GLY A 11 8.64 -11.86 -27.14
C GLY A 11 7.35 -12.55 -26.72
N GLU A 12 7.14 -13.78 -27.17
CA GLU A 12 5.90 -14.51 -26.85
C GLU A 12 5.81 -14.96 -25.41
N LYS A 13 6.96 -15.15 -24.75
CA LYS A 13 7.05 -15.75 -23.42
C LYS A 13 7.25 -14.76 -22.29
N PHE A 14 7.52 -13.49 -22.59
CA PHE A 14 7.94 -12.51 -21.63
C PHE A 14 7.17 -11.20 -21.79
N ALA A 15 6.63 -10.69 -20.69
CA ALA A 15 6.03 -9.37 -20.64
C ALA A 15 6.42 -8.67 -19.34
N PHE A 16 6.56 -7.35 -19.39
CA PHE A 16 6.80 -6.56 -18.19
C PHE A 16 6.08 -5.22 -18.24
N SER A 17 5.88 -4.65 -17.07
CA SER A 17 5.45 -3.26 -16.91
C SER A 17 6.22 -2.60 -15.80
N ILE A 18 6.51 -1.31 -15.95
CA ILE A 18 7.06 -0.45 -14.93
C ILE A 18 6.23 0.81 -14.90
N GLY A 19 5.82 1.24 -13.73
CA GLY A 19 5.09 2.48 -13.53
C GLY A 19 5.63 3.23 -12.34
N ALA A 20 5.60 4.56 -12.43
CA ALA A 20 5.95 5.45 -11.34
C ALA A 20 4.85 6.50 -11.16
N ASN A 21 4.67 6.93 -9.92
CA ASN A 21 3.75 7.99 -9.55
C ASN A 21 4.43 8.91 -8.54
N TYR A 22 4.21 10.21 -8.73
CA TYR A 22 4.57 11.25 -7.77
C TYR A 22 3.36 12.15 -7.56
N ARG A 23 3.04 12.46 -6.30
CA ARG A 23 1.97 13.32 -5.90
C ARG A 23 2.46 14.33 -4.88
N LYS A 24 2.06 15.58 -5.05
CA LYS A 24 2.27 16.64 -4.07
C LYS A 24 1.00 17.50 -3.99
N SER A 25 0.61 17.85 -2.78
CA SER A 25 -0.50 18.75 -2.44
C SER A 25 -0.07 19.63 -1.29
N ASP A 26 -0.39 20.90 -1.37
CA ASP A 26 -0.07 21.85 -0.30
C ASP A 26 -1.13 21.85 0.81
N GLY A 27 -2.24 21.07 0.63
CA GLY A 27 -3.34 21.02 1.59
C GLY A 27 -4.37 22.14 1.43
N PHE A 28 -5.38 22.10 2.30
CA PHE A 28 -6.52 23.01 2.28
C PHE A 28 -6.77 23.70 3.63
N PHE A 29 -6.25 23.12 4.71
CA PHE A 29 -6.48 23.62 6.06
C PHE A 29 -5.23 24.31 6.59
N THR A 30 -5.39 25.54 7.05
CA THR A 30 -4.32 26.33 7.66
C THR A 30 -4.46 26.27 9.17
N ASN A 31 -3.37 26.02 9.87
CA ASN A 31 -3.27 26.09 11.32
C ASN A 31 -3.25 27.57 11.77
N ALA A 32 -4.22 27.96 12.57
CA ALA A 32 -4.33 29.34 13.05
C ALA A 32 -3.18 29.77 13.96
N THR A 33 -2.50 28.83 14.60
CA THR A 33 -1.35 29.11 15.49
C THR A 33 -0.05 29.30 14.72
N THR A 34 0.23 28.43 13.75
CA THR A 34 1.51 28.41 13.02
C THR A 34 1.45 29.17 11.67
N GLY A 35 0.25 29.32 11.12
CA GLY A 35 0.04 29.88 9.77
C GLY A 35 0.39 28.91 8.63
N GLU A 36 0.76 27.67 8.93
CA GLU A 36 1.13 26.66 7.95
C GLU A 36 -0.06 25.77 7.57
N ASN A 37 -0.02 25.20 6.39
CA ASN A 37 -0.98 24.19 5.99
C ASN A 37 -0.70 22.88 6.70
N VAL A 38 -1.75 22.22 7.19
CA VAL A 38 -1.64 21.02 8.04
C VAL A 38 -1.83 19.72 7.29
N ASP A 39 -2.58 19.72 6.20
CA ASP A 39 -2.96 18.53 5.42
C ASP A 39 -2.22 18.42 4.08
N TRP A 40 -0.99 18.94 4.06
CA TRP A 40 -0.11 18.76 2.92
C TRP A 40 0.29 17.29 2.75
N GLU A 41 0.62 16.92 1.52
CA GLU A 41 1.03 15.55 1.20
C GLU A 41 2.09 15.55 0.11
N GLU A 42 3.13 14.73 0.29
CA GLU A 42 4.09 14.36 -0.74
C GLU A 42 4.26 12.85 -0.77
N GLY A 43 4.03 12.24 -1.94
CA GLY A 43 4.09 10.81 -2.09
C GLY A 43 4.73 10.39 -3.41
N SER A 44 5.53 9.33 -3.35
CA SER A 44 6.12 8.70 -4.51
C SER A 44 5.93 7.19 -4.46
N SER A 45 5.74 6.56 -5.61
CA SER A 45 5.70 5.11 -5.69
C SER A 45 6.17 4.61 -7.05
N VAL A 46 6.72 3.42 -7.02
CA VAL A 46 7.14 2.65 -8.17
C VAL A 46 6.48 1.28 -8.13
N ARG A 47 6.07 0.77 -9.30
CA ARG A 47 5.55 -0.59 -9.47
C ARG A 47 6.24 -1.24 -10.65
N ALA A 48 6.61 -2.51 -10.48
CA ALA A 48 7.11 -3.34 -11.57
C ALA A 48 6.34 -4.67 -11.57
N ARG A 49 6.02 -5.17 -12.75
CA ARG A 49 5.46 -6.51 -12.91
C ARG A 49 6.17 -7.22 -14.04
N LEU A 50 6.45 -8.48 -13.81
CA LEU A 50 7.13 -9.37 -14.72
C LEU A 50 6.29 -10.63 -14.90
N VAL A 51 5.96 -10.98 -16.14
CA VAL A 51 5.25 -12.21 -16.46
C VAL A 51 6.11 -13.04 -17.41
N TYR A 52 6.38 -14.28 -17.02
CA TYR A 52 7.13 -15.24 -17.81
C TYR A 52 6.32 -16.51 -18.03
N THR A 53 6.07 -16.84 -19.28
CA THR A 53 5.31 -18.02 -19.72
C THR A 53 6.19 -18.92 -20.58
N PRO A 54 7.11 -19.71 -19.96
CA PRO A 54 8.03 -20.56 -20.71
C PRO A 54 7.33 -21.63 -21.56
N SER A 55 6.13 -22.03 -21.15
CA SER A 55 5.27 -22.97 -21.86
C SER A 55 3.79 -22.64 -21.66
N SER A 56 2.91 -23.28 -22.42
CA SER A 56 1.44 -23.15 -22.26
C SER A 56 0.93 -23.65 -20.90
N ARG A 57 1.78 -24.32 -20.12
CA ARG A 57 1.43 -24.91 -18.83
C ARG A 57 1.97 -24.17 -17.63
N LEU A 58 3.06 -23.41 -17.79
CA LEU A 58 3.74 -22.73 -16.69
C LEU A 58 3.64 -21.22 -16.87
N THR A 59 3.17 -20.54 -15.84
CA THR A 59 3.17 -19.08 -15.71
C THR A 59 3.87 -18.69 -14.41
N ILE A 60 4.80 -17.76 -14.52
CA ILE A 60 5.50 -17.11 -13.41
C ILE A 60 5.19 -15.63 -13.50
N ASP A 61 4.69 -15.06 -12.43
CA ASP A 61 4.26 -13.66 -12.34
C ASP A 61 4.83 -13.04 -11.06
N ASN A 62 5.70 -12.06 -11.21
CA ASN A 62 6.25 -11.32 -10.09
C ASN A 62 5.74 -9.88 -10.13
N SER A 63 5.34 -9.37 -8.98
CA SER A 63 4.86 -8.01 -8.78
C SER A 63 5.61 -7.36 -7.62
N PHE A 64 6.29 -6.28 -7.90
CA PHE A 64 7.02 -5.45 -6.94
C PHE A 64 6.38 -4.08 -6.81
N MET A 65 6.36 -3.55 -5.60
CA MET A 65 5.96 -2.17 -5.30
C MET A 65 6.85 -1.59 -4.21
N ALA A 66 7.28 -0.35 -4.40
CA ALA A 66 7.88 0.47 -3.35
C ALA A 66 7.23 1.85 -3.36
N GLY A 67 7.02 2.43 -2.18
CA GLY A 67 6.41 3.75 -2.04
C GLY A 67 6.81 4.42 -0.75
N LYS A 68 6.88 5.75 -0.80
CA LYS A 68 7.04 6.61 0.36
C LYS A 68 5.93 7.67 0.33
N ILE A 69 5.34 7.92 1.50
CA ILE A 69 4.41 9.00 1.76
C ILE A 69 4.95 9.79 2.94
N ASP A 70 4.90 11.11 2.80
CA ASP A 70 5.16 12.07 3.86
C ASP A 70 4.02 13.07 3.81
N GLN A 71 3.34 13.26 4.93
CA GLN A 71 2.16 14.13 4.98
C GLN A 71 2.06 14.83 6.32
N GLY A 72 1.55 16.04 6.29
CA GLY A 72 1.05 16.70 7.45
C GLY A 72 -0.19 15.99 7.98
N GLY A 73 -0.72 16.43 9.03
CA GLY A 73 -1.96 15.95 9.63
C GLY A 73 -2.04 16.63 10.99
N TYR A 74 -2.99 16.57 11.65
CA TYR A 74 -4.35 16.10 11.51
C TYR A 74 -5.25 17.33 11.60
N ALA A 75 -6.03 17.64 10.58
CA ALA A 75 -6.87 18.82 10.51
C ALA A 75 -8.09 18.73 11.44
N TYR A 76 -7.85 18.60 12.74
CA TYR A 76 -8.88 18.54 13.77
C TYR A 76 -9.09 19.91 14.41
N GLY A 77 -10.34 20.25 14.66
CA GLY A 77 -10.75 21.42 15.43
C GLY A 77 -11.70 20.99 16.55
N LEU A 78 -11.68 21.72 17.65
CA LEU A 78 -12.55 21.45 18.78
C LEU A 78 -14.01 21.75 18.40
N TYR A 79 -14.89 20.81 18.66
CA TYR A 79 -16.32 20.97 18.45
C TYR A 79 -16.97 21.68 19.65
N ASN A 80 -17.72 22.75 19.38
CA ASN A 80 -18.50 23.43 20.39
C ASN A 80 -19.98 22.97 20.30
N PRO A 81 -20.48 22.22 21.29
CA PRO A 81 -21.83 21.70 21.29
C PRO A 81 -22.91 22.75 21.44
N GLU A 82 -22.60 23.93 22.00
CA GLU A 82 -23.57 25.02 22.19
C GLU A 82 -23.86 25.76 20.89
N THR A 83 -22.85 25.94 20.05
CA THR A 83 -22.97 26.62 18.76
C THR A 83 -23.13 25.68 17.58
N GLY A 84 -22.88 24.39 17.77
CA GLY A 84 -22.86 23.38 16.71
C GLY A 84 -21.71 23.57 15.69
N ALA A 85 -20.72 24.37 16.03
CA ALA A 85 -19.60 24.69 15.14
C ALA A 85 -18.31 23.99 15.56
N THR A 86 -17.47 23.66 14.57
CA THR A 86 -16.10 23.19 14.80
C THR A 86 -15.16 24.40 14.71
N ALA A 87 -14.27 24.52 15.67
CA ALA A 87 -13.26 25.56 15.68
C ALA A 87 -12.26 25.35 14.53
N GLN A 88 -11.57 26.43 14.15
CA GLN A 88 -10.45 26.33 13.21
C GLN A 88 -9.34 25.45 13.82
N VAL A 89 -8.61 24.76 12.96
CA VAL A 89 -7.41 24.00 13.35
C VAL A 89 -6.41 24.95 14.02
N SER A 90 -5.98 24.62 15.23
CA SER A 90 -5.10 25.47 16.02
C SER A 90 -4.33 24.63 17.03
N TYR A 91 -3.07 24.27 16.71
CA TYR A 91 -2.18 23.53 17.57
C TYR A 91 -0.75 24.03 17.41
N ASN A 92 0.11 23.78 18.38
CA ASN A 92 1.48 24.32 18.43
C ASN A 92 2.55 23.28 18.12
N ASP A 93 2.31 22.01 18.40
CA ASP A 93 3.29 20.95 18.22
C ASP A 93 3.16 20.29 16.82
N PRO A 94 4.27 19.78 16.24
CA PRO A 94 4.25 19.16 14.91
C PRO A 94 3.30 17.97 14.84
N CYS A 95 2.52 17.91 13.77
CA CYS A 95 1.69 16.76 13.41
C CYS A 95 2.09 16.26 12.03
N GLY A 96 2.17 14.94 11.87
CA GLY A 96 2.52 14.36 10.58
C GLY A 96 2.52 12.84 10.58
N TYR A 97 2.61 12.29 9.39
CA TYR A 97 2.69 10.85 9.18
C TYR A 97 3.62 10.53 8.02
N GLU A 98 4.66 9.77 8.33
CA GLU A 98 5.57 9.23 7.32
C GLU A 98 5.36 7.73 7.18
N ARG A 99 5.42 7.22 5.95
CA ARG A 99 5.34 5.79 5.69
C ARG A 99 6.18 5.39 4.51
N THR A 100 7.00 4.36 4.71
CA THR A 100 7.67 3.61 3.65
C THR A 100 7.10 2.21 3.56
N THR A 101 6.74 1.78 2.36
CA THR A 101 6.24 0.43 2.10
C THR A 101 7.04 -0.18 0.96
N ILE A 102 7.49 -1.42 1.14
CA ILE A 102 8.07 -2.24 0.07
C ILE A 102 7.32 -3.57 0.08
N SER A 103 6.89 -4.03 -1.07
CA SER A 103 6.24 -5.34 -1.20
C SER A 103 6.66 -6.05 -2.47
N ASP A 104 6.80 -7.36 -2.38
CA ASP A 104 7.06 -8.26 -3.50
C ASP A 104 6.13 -9.47 -3.42
N GLY A 105 5.62 -9.89 -4.57
CA GLY A 105 4.76 -11.06 -4.69
C GLY A 105 5.14 -11.88 -5.91
N LEU A 106 5.47 -13.16 -5.68
CA LEU A 106 5.79 -14.14 -6.72
C LEU A 106 4.68 -15.18 -6.80
N SER A 107 4.01 -15.25 -7.94
CA SER A 107 3.02 -16.28 -8.25
C SER A 107 3.57 -17.25 -9.30
N VAL A 108 3.50 -18.53 -9.01
CA VAL A 108 3.85 -19.61 -9.92
C VAL A 108 2.63 -20.51 -10.11
N SER A 109 2.20 -20.69 -11.36
CA SER A 109 1.05 -21.52 -11.70
C SER A 109 1.40 -22.57 -12.74
N TYR A 110 1.12 -23.83 -12.44
CA TYR A 110 1.36 -24.97 -13.32
C TYR A 110 0.08 -25.72 -13.64
N ASN A 111 -0.28 -25.77 -14.92
CA ASN A 111 -1.48 -26.44 -15.43
C ASN A 111 -1.13 -27.79 -16.06
N THR A 112 -1.58 -28.88 -15.47
CA THR A 112 -1.41 -30.25 -15.96
C THR A 112 -2.46 -30.64 -17.01
N GLY A 113 -3.46 -29.79 -17.26
CA GLY A 113 -4.67 -30.10 -18.05
C GLY A 113 -5.84 -30.61 -17.21
N LYS A 114 -5.57 -31.29 -16.09
CA LYS A 114 -6.61 -31.77 -15.14
C LYS A 114 -6.62 -30.99 -13.84
N HIS A 115 -5.48 -30.46 -13.44
CA HIS A 115 -5.29 -29.70 -12.21
C HIS A 115 -4.42 -28.47 -12.47
N ILE A 116 -4.69 -27.41 -11.75
CA ILE A 116 -3.79 -26.27 -11.63
C ILE A 116 -3.21 -26.27 -10.22
N PHE A 117 -1.89 -26.27 -10.15
CA PHE A 117 -1.11 -26.05 -8.94
C PHE A 117 -0.65 -24.58 -8.94
N SER A 118 -0.89 -23.87 -7.86
CA SER A 118 -0.44 -22.49 -7.71
C SER A 118 0.29 -22.30 -6.39
N SER A 119 1.37 -21.55 -6.44
CA SER A 119 2.11 -21.08 -5.27
C SER A 119 2.19 -19.56 -5.35
N VAL A 120 1.82 -18.88 -4.27
CA VAL A 120 1.97 -17.43 -4.15
C VAL A 120 2.81 -17.16 -2.90
N THR A 121 3.97 -16.57 -3.12
CA THR A 121 4.87 -16.09 -2.06
C THR A 121 4.78 -14.58 -2.02
N SER A 122 4.51 -13.98 -0.88
CA SER A 122 4.55 -12.53 -0.74
C SER A 122 5.34 -12.10 0.49
N TRP A 123 5.98 -10.96 0.36
CA TRP A 123 6.68 -10.28 1.44
C TRP A 123 6.33 -8.81 1.40
N GLN A 124 6.14 -8.22 2.58
CA GLN A 124 5.90 -6.80 2.76
C GLN A 124 6.70 -6.28 3.94
N MET A 125 7.31 -5.12 3.75
CA MET A 125 7.89 -4.28 4.80
C MET A 125 7.08 -3.00 4.89
N LEU A 126 6.73 -2.63 6.11
CA LEU A 126 6.14 -1.36 6.49
C LEU A 126 7.05 -0.70 7.54
N ASP A 127 7.37 0.56 7.34
CA ASP A 127 8.04 1.42 8.31
C ASP A 127 7.28 2.75 8.34
N ASP A 128 6.62 3.04 9.44
CA ASP A 128 5.87 4.28 9.58
C ASP A 128 6.09 4.97 10.93
N CYS A 129 5.82 6.26 10.94
CA CYS A 129 5.87 7.10 12.11
C CYS A 129 4.75 8.14 12.06
N MET A 130 3.93 8.15 13.09
CA MET A 130 2.91 9.16 13.34
C MET A 130 3.39 10.09 14.46
N THR A 131 3.28 11.39 14.26
CA THR A 131 3.50 12.41 15.28
C THR A 131 2.23 13.25 15.39
N LEU A 132 1.76 13.50 16.60
CA LEU A 132 0.48 14.12 16.89
C LEU A 132 0.57 15.06 18.08
N ASP A 133 0.08 16.27 17.91
CA ASP A 133 -0.33 17.13 19.03
C ASP A 133 -1.62 16.56 19.62
N GLN A 134 -1.52 15.94 20.80
CA GLN A 134 -2.63 15.15 21.35
C GLN A 134 -3.76 16.02 21.91
N ASP A 135 -3.49 17.26 22.28
CA ASP A 135 -4.51 18.15 22.83
C ASP A 135 -5.20 19.01 21.75
N PHE A 136 -4.62 19.10 20.54
CA PHE A 136 -5.14 19.89 19.42
C PHE A 136 -5.41 21.36 19.75
N THR A 137 -4.58 21.93 20.63
CA THR A 137 -4.69 23.34 21.06
C THR A 137 -3.34 24.07 20.95
N PRO A 138 -3.32 25.41 21.06
CA PRO A 138 -2.06 26.17 21.13
C PRO A 138 -1.27 25.96 22.43
N ALA A 139 -1.79 25.21 23.38
CA ALA A 139 -1.12 24.94 24.66
C ALA A 139 -0.15 23.78 24.50
N SER A 140 1.10 23.95 24.92
CA SER A 140 2.08 22.87 24.92
C SER A 140 1.85 21.96 26.14
N MET A 141 1.09 20.89 25.93
CA MET A 141 0.76 19.92 26.99
C MET A 141 1.49 18.60 26.77
N PHE A 142 1.21 17.88 25.71
CA PHE A 142 1.90 16.64 25.36
C PHE A 142 1.71 16.26 23.88
N THR A 143 2.74 15.65 23.34
CA THR A 143 2.76 15.08 21.99
C THR A 143 2.75 13.56 22.05
N LEU A 144 2.18 12.93 21.04
CA LEU A 144 2.23 11.49 20.84
C LEU A 144 3.11 11.21 19.64
N GLN A 145 4.06 10.29 19.79
CA GLN A 145 4.78 9.71 18.65
C GLN A 145 4.61 8.19 18.69
N GLN A 146 4.21 7.64 17.54
CA GLN A 146 4.07 6.21 17.37
C GLN A 146 4.84 5.79 16.12
N ALA A 147 5.86 4.97 16.31
CA ALA A 147 6.64 4.38 15.24
C ALA A 147 6.36 2.87 15.16
N GLN A 148 6.20 2.35 13.97
CA GLN A 148 5.90 0.95 13.71
C GLN A 148 6.80 0.42 12.60
N LYS A 149 7.35 -0.78 12.80
CA LYS A 149 8.07 -1.54 11.78
C LYS A 149 7.49 -2.93 11.70
N GLU A 150 7.06 -3.29 10.52
CA GLU A 150 6.42 -4.58 10.28
C GLU A 150 7.05 -5.27 9.08
N ASN A 151 7.30 -6.56 9.22
CA ASN A 151 7.68 -7.44 8.12
C ASN A 151 6.70 -8.60 8.10
N THR A 152 6.01 -8.76 6.99
CA THR A 152 5.02 -9.81 6.79
C THR A 152 5.46 -10.72 5.67
N PHE A 153 5.41 -12.02 5.90
CA PHE A 153 5.65 -13.05 4.90
C PHE A 153 4.44 -13.96 4.80
N THR A 154 3.96 -14.19 3.58
CA THR A 154 2.84 -15.10 3.34
C THR A 154 3.20 -16.08 2.24
N GLN A 155 2.84 -17.35 2.45
CA GLN A 155 2.98 -18.40 1.45
C GLN A 155 1.63 -19.14 1.30
N ASP A 156 1.09 -19.08 0.08
CA ASP A 156 -0.10 -19.82 -0.30
C ASP A 156 0.24 -20.93 -1.28
N PHE A 157 -0.30 -22.13 -1.02
CA PHE A 157 -0.32 -23.22 -1.97
C PHE A 157 -1.76 -23.58 -2.27
N THR A 158 -2.12 -23.66 -3.54
CA THR A 158 -3.45 -24.10 -3.94
C THR A 158 -3.37 -25.14 -5.04
N VAL A 159 -4.32 -26.05 -5.01
CA VAL A 159 -4.58 -26.99 -6.10
C VAL A 159 -6.06 -27.02 -6.41
N LYS A 160 -6.41 -26.86 -7.67
CA LYS A 160 -7.79 -26.95 -8.13
C LYS A 160 -7.93 -27.90 -9.31
N ARG A 161 -9.06 -28.57 -9.38
CA ARG A 161 -9.42 -29.36 -10.54
C ARG A 161 -9.99 -28.46 -11.63
N THR A 162 -9.57 -28.68 -12.89
CA THR A 162 -10.01 -27.89 -14.07
C THR A 162 -10.58 -28.76 -15.20
N GLU A 163 -10.69 -30.07 -15.01
CA GLU A 163 -11.23 -30.99 -16.01
C GLU A 163 -12.73 -30.78 -16.18
N ASP A 164 -13.16 -30.32 -17.34
CA ASP A 164 -14.55 -30.10 -17.69
C ASP A 164 -15.35 -31.42 -17.77
N GLY A 165 -16.68 -31.34 -17.53
CA GLY A 165 -17.59 -32.48 -17.61
C GLY A 165 -17.54 -33.43 -16.40
N ARG A 166 -16.76 -33.14 -15.40
CA ARG A 166 -16.74 -33.94 -14.15
C ARG A 166 -17.81 -33.46 -13.17
N LYS A 167 -18.44 -34.45 -12.50
CA LYS A 167 -19.49 -34.21 -11.52
C LYS A 167 -19.02 -33.40 -10.29
N TRP A 168 -17.72 -33.49 -9.95
CA TRP A 168 -17.12 -32.83 -8.79
C TRP A 168 -15.99 -31.89 -9.22
N GLN A 169 -16.15 -30.61 -8.88
CA GLN A 169 -15.10 -29.60 -8.91
C GLN A 169 -14.66 -29.34 -7.48
N TRP A 170 -13.36 -29.19 -7.26
CA TRP A 170 -12.80 -28.95 -5.93
C TRP A 170 -11.59 -28.05 -6.01
N LEU A 171 -11.33 -27.34 -4.91
CA LEU A 171 -10.17 -26.53 -4.63
C LEU A 171 -9.71 -26.85 -3.21
N SER A 172 -8.41 -27.03 -3.01
CA SER A 172 -7.79 -27.18 -1.72
C SER A 172 -6.57 -26.25 -1.63
N GLY A 173 -6.26 -25.78 -0.44
CA GLY A 173 -5.13 -24.88 -0.25
C GLY A 173 -4.59 -24.93 1.17
N LEU A 174 -3.38 -24.39 1.32
CA LEU A 174 -2.67 -24.15 2.58
C LEU A 174 -2.09 -22.76 2.55
N THR A 175 -2.36 -21.98 3.58
CA THR A 175 -1.76 -20.65 3.81
C THR A 175 -0.87 -20.69 5.04
N LEU A 176 0.33 -20.17 4.90
CA LEU A 176 1.27 -19.91 5.98
C LEU A 176 1.47 -18.38 6.07
N PHE A 177 1.44 -17.86 7.28
CA PHE A 177 1.60 -16.45 7.58
C PHE A 177 2.62 -16.27 8.71
N TYR A 178 3.53 -15.30 8.54
CA TYR A 178 4.53 -14.93 9.53
C TYR A 178 4.73 -13.42 9.52
#